data_1f8885b6ee6442f3cc100fb8a2fb5d48
#
_entry.id   1f8885b6ee6442f3cc100fb8a2fb5d48
#
_cell.length_a   1.000
_cell.length_b   1.000
_cell.length_c   1.000
_cell.angle_alpha   90.00
_cell.angle_beta   90.00
_cell.angle_gamma   90.00
#
_symmetry.space_group_name_H-M   'P 1'
#
loop_
_entity.id
_entity.type
_entity.pdbx_description
1 polymer ?
#
loop_
_entity_poly.entity_id
_entity_poly.type
_entity_poly.pdbx_seq_one_letter_code
_entity_poly.pdbx_strand_id
1 'polypeptide(L)'
;MMKCVLIYNPNSGKLTNRNDIKKLYKVFENYGYEVDIIYTEYKGHAKEITKKLKDVDLLICAGGDGTLNEVISGNIERSKPLLLGHLPLGSVNDVAHMYGLTGSTTRNLVMLLNGARKNIDVCLLNGNPFVYVACIGAWVDISYSTPRKLKEKYGKFAYAIYGIKQLRQKLQFYNVKYTVNDETHEDRFSFIFITNSNRVGGLNNIYDDVKLDDNKFEVLLCDIKNKWDIIRAVYYLTHRKLEDIPVFKYYKTDNIKLEFDEVPPSWCIDGDELTHESKKFEIKINKDNDMLLLRIF
;
A
#
# COMPACT_ATOMS: atom_id res chain seq x y z
N MET A 1 2.72 0.01 -33.80
CA MET A 1 2.01 -0.42 -32.59
C MET A 1 2.74 0.15 -31.38
N MET A 2 2.03 0.51 -30.32
CA MET A 2 2.64 0.93 -29.06
C MET A 2 3.21 -0.28 -28.32
N LYS A 3 4.36 -0.12 -27.66
CA LYS A 3 5.01 -1.21 -26.93
C LYS A 3 4.52 -1.27 -25.50
N CYS A 4 3.99 -2.41 -25.10
CA CYS A 4 3.61 -2.71 -23.73
C CYS A 4 4.50 -3.80 -23.13
N VAL A 5 4.94 -3.63 -21.91
CA VAL A 5 5.53 -4.71 -21.12
C VAL A 5 4.60 -5.05 -19.97
N LEU A 6 4.27 -6.33 -19.84
CA LEU A 6 3.49 -6.87 -18.72
C LEU A 6 4.43 -7.68 -17.82
N ILE A 7 4.74 -7.15 -16.65
CA ILE A 7 5.49 -7.88 -15.61
C ILE A 7 4.50 -8.75 -14.85
N TYR A 8 4.64 -10.07 -14.96
CA TYR A 8 3.74 -11.04 -14.37
C TYR A 8 4.42 -11.81 -13.23
N ASN A 9 3.79 -11.77 -12.05
CA ASN A 9 4.18 -12.61 -10.92
C ASN A 9 3.38 -13.92 -10.93
N PRO A 10 4.01 -15.07 -11.27
CA PRO A 10 3.32 -16.34 -11.36
C PRO A 10 2.77 -16.83 -10.01
N ASN A 11 3.35 -16.39 -8.89
CA ASN A 11 2.89 -16.75 -7.55
C ASN A 11 1.60 -16.00 -7.13
N SER A 12 1.13 -15.02 -7.91
CA SER A 12 -0.13 -14.28 -7.65
C SER A 12 -1.40 -15.06 -7.99
N GLY A 13 -1.31 -16.22 -8.64
CA GLY A 13 -2.33 -17.29 -8.62
C GLY A 13 -3.55 -17.19 -9.55
N LYS A 14 -3.72 -16.13 -10.35
CA LYS A 14 -4.97 -15.95 -11.15
C LYS A 14 -4.86 -16.22 -12.65
N LEU A 15 -3.68 -16.28 -13.24
CA LEU A 15 -3.49 -16.61 -14.65
C LEU A 15 -2.91 -18.03 -14.77
N THR A 16 -3.75 -19.04 -14.62
CA THR A 16 -3.29 -20.42 -14.48
C THR A 16 -3.26 -21.20 -15.79
N ASN A 17 -3.88 -20.69 -16.86
CA ASN A 17 -3.95 -21.44 -18.11
C ASN A 17 -3.59 -20.60 -19.34
N ARG A 18 -3.14 -21.30 -20.40
CA ARG A 18 -2.77 -20.68 -21.69
C ARG A 18 -3.91 -19.89 -22.35
N ASN A 19 -5.16 -20.25 -22.08
CA ASN A 19 -6.31 -19.58 -22.69
C ASN A 19 -6.52 -18.17 -22.10
N ASP A 20 -6.24 -17.97 -20.81
CA ASP A 20 -6.34 -16.67 -20.20
C ASP A 20 -5.28 -15.71 -20.73
N ILE A 21 -4.05 -16.20 -20.90
CA ILE A 21 -2.97 -15.43 -21.52
C ILE A 21 -3.31 -15.06 -22.98
N LYS A 22 -3.85 -16.00 -23.77
CA LYS A 22 -4.30 -15.71 -25.15
C LYS A 22 -5.38 -14.63 -25.20
N LYS A 23 -6.32 -14.62 -24.22
CA LYS A 23 -7.34 -13.57 -24.14
C LYS A 23 -6.72 -12.20 -23.87
N LEU A 24 -5.69 -12.14 -23.02
CA LEU A 24 -5.00 -10.87 -22.77
C LEU A 24 -4.28 -10.36 -24.02
N TYR A 25 -3.55 -11.21 -24.74
CA TYR A 25 -2.91 -10.84 -26.01
C TYR A 25 -3.92 -10.23 -27.00
N LYS A 26 -5.09 -10.89 -27.17
CA LYS A 26 -6.14 -10.38 -28.07
C LYS A 26 -6.68 -9.01 -27.61
N VAL A 27 -6.78 -8.75 -26.32
CA VAL A 27 -7.17 -7.45 -25.81
C VAL A 27 -6.11 -6.41 -26.14
N PHE A 28 -4.83 -6.66 -25.87
CA PHE A 28 -3.75 -5.74 -26.20
C PHE A 28 -3.72 -5.39 -27.70
N GLU A 29 -3.81 -6.40 -28.55
CA GLU A 29 -3.85 -6.22 -30.01
C GLU A 29 -5.02 -5.33 -30.45
N ASN A 30 -6.23 -5.55 -29.92
CA ASN A 30 -7.41 -4.73 -30.22
C ASN A 30 -7.23 -3.26 -29.82
N TYR A 31 -6.36 -2.95 -28.86
CA TYR A 31 -6.02 -1.61 -28.42
C TYR A 31 -4.73 -1.07 -29.04
N GLY A 32 -4.17 -1.76 -30.03
CA GLY A 32 -2.99 -1.33 -30.78
C GLY A 32 -1.66 -1.48 -30.06
N TYR A 33 -1.60 -2.35 -29.05
CA TYR A 33 -0.38 -2.68 -28.32
C TYR A 33 0.23 -3.98 -28.79
N GLU A 34 1.55 -3.96 -28.96
CA GLU A 34 2.40 -5.15 -28.98
C GLU A 34 2.88 -5.39 -27.53
N VAL A 35 2.64 -6.58 -26.97
CA VAL A 35 2.90 -6.87 -25.56
C VAL A 35 3.95 -7.95 -25.39
N ASP A 36 4.98 -7.66 -24.58
CA ASP A 36 5.95 -8.59 -24.06
C ASP A 36 5.59 -8.95 -22.60
N ILE A 37 5.50 -10.25 -22.30
CA ILE A 37 5.24 -10.74 -20.94
C ILE A 37 6.55 -11.21 -20.31
N ILE A 38 6.95 -10.56 -19.22
CA ILE A 38 8.14 -10.90 -18.45
C ILE A 38 7.72 -11.47 -17.10
N TYR A 39 8.18 -12.67 -16.79
CA TYR A 39 7.85 -13.38 -15.55
C TYR A 39 8.84 -12.99 -14.45
N THR A 40 8.34 -12.74 -13.23
CA THR A 40 9.21 -12.60 -12.06
C THR A 40 9.60 -13.97 -11.53
N GLU A 41 10.83 -14.11 -11.05
CA GLU A 41 11.39 -15.38 -10.57
C GLU A 41 11.61 -15.36 -9.05
N TYR A 42 11.89 -14.19 -8.48
CA TYR A 42 12.20 -14.00 -7.06
C TYR A 42 11.71 -12.64 -6.56
N LYS A 43 11.73 -12.45 -5.25
CA LYS A 43 11.39 -11.17 -4.61
C LYS A 43 12.40 -10.09 -5.01
N GLY A 44 11.91 -8.92 -5.45
CA GLY A 44 12.72 -7.82 -5.96
C GLY A 44 12.93 -7.86 -7.48
N HIS A 45 12.63 -8.98 -8.17
CA HIS A 45 12.88 -9.10 -9.61
C HIS A 45 12.05 -8.12 -10.44
N ALA A 46 10.81 -7.83 -10.04
CA ALA A 46 9.98 -6.85 -10.74
C ALA A 46 10.60 -5.43 -10.70
N LYS A 47 11.23 -5.05 -9.59
CA LYS A 47 12.00 -3.81 -9.48
C LYS A 47 13.17 -3.77 -10.45
N GLU A 48 13.96 -4.84 -10.50
CA GLU A 48 15.12 -4.93 -11.39
C GLU A 48 14.74 -4.90 -12.86
N ILE A 49 13.68 -5.64 -13.25
CA ILE A 49 13.14 -5.61 -14.62
C ILE A 49 12.75 -4.17 -14.97
N THR A 50 11.92 -3.53 -14.12
CA THR A 50 11.40 -2.19 -14.38
C THR A 50 12.52 -1.17 -14.61
N LYS A 51 13.57 -1.20 -13.81
CA LYS A 51 14.74 -0.30 -13.97
C LYS A 51 15.45 -0.43 -15.32
N LYS A 52 15.48 -1.64 -15.89
CA LYS A 52 16.20 -1.96 -17.12
C LYS A 52 15.39 -1.76 -18.40
N LEU A 53 14.06 -1.59 -18.32
CA LEU A 53 13.21 -1.42 -19.49
C LEU A 53 13.59 -0.18 -20.31
N LYS A 54 13.58 -0.33 -21.63
CA LYS A 54 13.81 0.75 -22.59
C LYS A 54 12.75 0.71 -23.68
N ASP A 55 12.41 1.87 -24.21
CA ASP A 55 11.49 2.00 -25.35
C ASP A 55 10.14 1.32 -25.13
N VAL A 56 9.54 1.55 -23.95
CA VAL A 56 8.23 1.04 -23.54
C VAL A 56 7.26 2.20 -23.37
N ASP A 57 6.11 2.10 -24.03
CA ASP A 57 5.03 3.10 -23.95
C ASP A 57 4.12 2.89 -22.74
N LEU A 58 3.91 1.62 -22.34
CA LEU A 58 3.05 1.21 -21.23
C LEU A 58 3.69 0.04 -20.47
N LEU A 59 3.82 0.19 -19.17
CA LEU A 59 4.19 -0.89 -18.26
C LEU A 59 2.95 -1.37 -17.49
N ILE A 60 2.67 -2.66 -17.48
CA ILE A 60 1.60 -3.25 -16.67
C ILE A 60 2.20 -4.19 -15.64
N CYS A 61 1.89 -3.92 -14.38
CA CYS A 61 2.16 -4.84 -13.28
C CYS A 61 0.99 -5.83 -13.14
N ALA A 62 1.20 -7.09 -13.44
CA ALA A 62 0.26 -8.18 -13.24
C ALA A 62 0.63 -8.99 -11.99
N GLY A 63 0.12 -8.57 -10.83
CA GLY A 63 0.48 -9.13 -9.54
C GLY A 63 -0.40 -8.62 -8.41
N GLY A 64 0.03 -8.84 -7.17
CA GLY A 64 -0.54 -8.25 -5.97
C GLY A 64 0.14 -6.94 -5.60
N ASP A 65 -0.27 -6.36 -4.43
CA ASP A 65 0.24 -5.08 -3.95
C ASP A 65 1.78 -5.08 -3.76
N GLY A 66 2.37 -6.18 -3.29
CA GLY A 66 3.84 -6.30 -3.17
C GLY A 66 4.57 -6.24 -4.52
N THR A 67 4.02 -6.91 -5.56
CA THR A 67 4.60 -6.82 -6.92
C THR A 67 4.46 -5.40 -7.49
N LEU A 68 3.33 -4.74 -7.20
CA LEU A 68 3.10 -3.35 -7.58
C LEU A 68 4.12 -2.42 -6.90
N ASN A 69 4.38 -2.61 -5.61
CA ASN A 69 5.40 -1.84 -4.88
C ASN A 69 6.79 -2.00 -5.49
N GLU A 70 7.20 -3.24 -5.85
CA GLU A 70 8.47 -3.49 -6.54
C GLU A 70 8.55 -2.74 -7.88
N VAL A 71 7.48 -2.80 -8.69
CA VAL A 71 7.43 -2.11 -9.99
C VAL A 71 7.51 -0.59 -9.80
N ILE A 72 6.76 -0.03 -8.85
CA ILE A 72 6.82 1.39 -8.51
C ILE A 72 8.22 1.78 -8.05
N SER A 73 8.81 0.99 -7.14
CA SER A 73 10.18 1.22 -6.66
C SER A 73 11.20 1.26 -7.80
N GLY A 74 11.07 0.37 -8.78
CA GLY A 74 11.91 0.39 -9.97
C GLY A 74 11.64 1.58 -10.88
N ASN A 75 10.37 1.99 -10.98
CA ASN A 75 9.92 3.05 -11.88
C ASN A 75 10.36 4.44 -11.41
N ILE A 76 10.28 4.74 -10.11
CA ILE A 76 10.73 6.02 -9.54
C ILE A 76 12.26 6.20 -9.59
N GLU A 77 13.02 5.12 -9.65
CA GLU A 77 14.47 5.18 -9.80
C GLU A 77 14.94 5.44 -11.25
N ARG A 78 14.01 5.50 -12.20
CA ARG A 78 14.31 5.77 -13.60
C ARG A 78 14.46 7.29 -13.83
N SER A 79 15.35 7.67 -14.73
CA SER A 79 15.47 9.08 -15.17
C SER A 79 14.21 9.57 -15.92
N LYS A 80 13.49 8.65 -16.55
CA LYS A 80 12.19 8.90 -17.18
C LYS A 80 11.23 7.76 -16.79
N PRO A 81 10.32 8.03 -15.91
CA PRO A 81 9.33 7.07 -15.49
C PRO A 81 8.40 6.63 -16.61
N LEU A 82 7.95 5.38 -16.54
CA LEU A 82 7.02 4.78 -17.48
C LEU A 82 5.59 4.99 -17.02
N LEU A 83 4.70 5.06 -18.00
CA LEU A 83 3.27 4.94 -17.76
C LEU A 83 2.98 3.55 -17.18
N LEU A 84 2.38 3.49 -15.99
CA LEU A 84 2.16 2.26 -15.26
C LEU A 84 0.66 1.93 -15.12
N GLY A 85 0.28 0.69 -15.38
CA GLY A 85 -1.02 0.12 -15.04
C GLY A 85 -0.89 -1.03 -14.05
N HIS A 86 -1.92 -1.25 -13.22
CA HIS A 86 -1.97 -2.40 -12.30
C HIS A 86 -3.08 -3.37 -12.68
N LEU A 87 -2.71 -4.59 -13.05
CA LEU A 87 -3.63 -5.71 -13.28
C LEU A 87 -3.65 -6.59 -12.02
N PRO A 88 -4.69 -6.51 -11.17
CA PRO A 88 -4.67 -7.11 -9.84
C PRO A 88 -4.86 -8.64 -9.92
N LEU A 89 -3.83 -9.38 -9.54
CA LEU A 89 -3.84 -10.85 -9.47
C LEU A 89 -3.63 -11.40 -8.07
N GLY A 90 -3.28 -10.56 -7.11
CA GLY A 90 -3.09 -10.92 -5.70
C GLY A 90 -4.39 -11.23 -4.95
N SER A 91 -4.26 -11.55 -3.68
CA SER A 91 -5.40 -11.92 -2.81
C SER A 91 -6.17 -10.71 -2.28
N VAL A 92 -5.49 -9.60 -1.96
CA VAL A 92 -6.09 -8.40 -1.34
C VAL A 92 -6.25 -7.28 -2.37
N ASN A 93 -5.17 -6.87 -3.03
CA ASN A 93 -5.12 -5.84 -4.07
C ASN A 93 -5.78 -4.53 -3.61
N ASP A 94 -5.37 -4.00 -2.45
CA ASP A 94 -5.99 -2.82 -1.85
C ASP A 94 -5.94 -1.61 -2.78
N VAL A 95 -4.80 -1.36 -3.43
CA VAL A 95 -4.63 -0.28 -4.40
C VAL A 95 -5.59 -0.42 -5.58
N ALA A 96 -5.70 -1.61 -6.17
CA ALA A 96 -6.58 -1.86 -7.31
C ALA A 96 -8.07 -1.69 -6.95
N HIS A 97 -8.45 -2.11 -5.74
CA HIS A 97 -9.82 -1.92 -5.24
C HIS A 97 -10.21 -0.45 -5.11
N MET A 98 -9.28 0.42 -4.70
CA MET A 98 -9.52 1.86 -4.60
C MET A 98 -9.84 2.49 -5.96
N TYR A 99 -9.31 1.88 -7.03
CA TYR A 99 -9.55 2.31 -8.42
C TYR A 99 -10.64 1.50 -9.13
N GLY A 100 -11.43 0.73 -8.40
CA GLY A 100 -12.54 -0.03 -8.97
C GLY A 100 -12.15 -1.23 -9.83
N LEU A 101 -10.88 -1.64 -9.83
CA LEU A 101 -10.37 -2.81 -10.57
C LEU A 101 -10.73 -4.13 -9.85
N THR A 102 -12.01 -4.38 -9.69
CA THR A 102 -12.56 -5.53 -8.94
C THR A 102 -13.13 -6.63 -9.81
N GLY A 103 -13.10 -6.45 -11.13
CA GLY A 103 -13.65 -7.37 -12.12
C GLY A 103 -12.76 -8.57 -12.44
N SER A 104 -13.13 -9.31 -13.49
CA SER A 104 -12.26 -10.34 -14.07
C SER A 104 -10.99 -9.70 -14.65
N THR A 105 -9.92 -10.48 -14.77
CA THR A 105 -8.63 -10.03 -15.33
C THR A 105 -8.78 -9.33 -16.68
N THR A 106 -9.56 -9.92 -17.59
CA THR A 106 -9.84 -9.33 -18.91
C THR A 106 -10.61 -8.01 -18.79
N ARG A 107 -11.63 -7.94 -17.93
CA ARG A 107 -12.40 -6.71 -17.69
C ARG A 107 -11.51 -5.62 -17.13
N ASN A 108 -10.69 -5.94 -16.12
CA ASN A 108 -9.76 -4.97 -15.52
C ASN A 108 -8.75 -4.45 -16.56
N LEU A 109 -8.23 -5.33 -17.43
CA LEU A 109 -7.34 -4.90 -18.51
C LEU A 109 -8.04 -3.95 -19.49
N VAL A 110 -9.26 -4.26 -19.92
CA VAL A 110 -10.06 -3.36 -20.77
C VAL A 110 -10.28 -2.01 -20.08
N MET A 111 -10.61 -2.02 -18.79
CA MET A 111 -10.75 -0.80 -17.99
C MET A 111 -9.43 0.00 -17.95
N LEU A 112 -8.30 -0.65 -17.73
CA LEU A 112 -6.99 -0.01 -17.76
C LEU A 112 -6.67 0.64 -19.12
N LEU A 113 -6.92 -0.03 -20.21
CA LEU A 113 -6.58 0.46 -21.55
C LEU A 113 -7.51 1.59 -22.03
N ASN A 114 -8.72 1.68 -21.50
CA ASN A 114 -9.69 2.76 -21.81
C ASN A 114 -9.67 3.93 -20.82
N GLY A 115 -9.13 3.78 -19.64
CA GLY A 115 -9.26 4.79 -18.60
C GLY A 115 -8.42 6.07 -18.84
N ALA A 116 -8.54 7.06 -17.98
CA ALA A 116 -7.78 8.30 -18.01
C ALA A 116 -6.41 8.14 -17.31
N ARG A 117 -5.45 8.95 -17.66
CA ARG A 117 -4.18 9.05 -16.95
C ARG A 117 -4.40 9.84 -15.67
N LYS A 118 -3.96 9.31 -14.55
CA LYS A 118 -4.04 9.97 -13.26
C LYS A 118 -2.74 9.77 -12.49
N ASN A 119 -2.21 10.83 -11.92
CA ASN A 119 -1.09 10.72 -11.00
C ASN A 119 -1.62 10.20 -9.66
N ILE A 120 -0.82 9.39 -9.00
CA ILE A 120 -1.07 9.02 -7.62
C ILE A 120 0.14 9.37 -6.77
N ASP A 121 -0.12 9.68 -5.52
CA ASP A 121 0.91 9.97 -4.55
C ASP A 121 1.68 8.69 -4.22
N VAL A 122 3.00 8.78 -4.23
CA VAL A 122 3.90 7.75 -3.73
C VAL A 122 4.60 8.31 -2.50
N CYS A 123 4.44 7.65 -1.37
CA CYS A 123 5.11 8.04 -0.15
C CYS A 123 6.52 7.44 -0.06
N LEU A 124 7.44 8.15 0.57
CA LEU A 124 8.80 7.68 0.83
C LEU A 124 9.05 7.63 2.33
N LEU A 125 9.43 6.47 2.87
CA LEU A 125 9.96 6.29 4.22
C LEU A 125 11.49 6.17 4.13
N ASN A 126 12.21 7.21 4.53
CA ASN A 126 13.68 7.27 4.35
C ASN A 126 14.13 6.85 2.94
N GLY A 127 13.39 7.29 1.90
CA GLY A 127 13.67 6.96 0.51
C GLY A 127 13.09 5.63 0.01
N ASN A 128 12.54 4.78 0.89
CA ASN A 128 11.85 3.55 0.49
C ASN A 128 10.40 3.86 0.14
N PRO A 129 9.95 3.58 -1.09
CA PRO A 129 8.60 3.91 -1.52
C PRO A 129 7.56 2.98 -0.94
N PHE A 130 6.41 3.54 -0.62
CA PHE A 130 5.17 2.80 -0.36
C PHE A 130 3.98 3.53 -0.97
N VAL A 131 2.94 2.77 -1.30
CA VAL A 131 1.78 3.30 -2.04
C VAL A 131 0.60 3.52 -1.12
N TYR A 132 0.34 2.60 -0.18
CA TYR A 132 -0.87 2.68 0.61
C TYR A 132 -0.66 2.61 2.12
N VAL A 133 0.39 1.94 2.64
CA VAL A 133 0.58 1.84 4.10
C VAL A 133 2.03 1.68 4.52
N ALA A 134 2.41 2.41 5.57
CA ALA A 134 3.57 2.13 6.40
C ALA A 134 3.16 2.09 7.87
N CYS A 135 3.58 1.09 8.62
CA CYS A 135 3.25 0.99 10.02
C CYS A 135 4.37 0.34 10.85
N ILE A 136 4.40 0.71 12.14
CA ILE A 136 5.40 0.23 13.10
C ILE A 136 4.76 0.07 14.48
N GLY A 137 5.21 -0.94 15.23
CA GLY A 137 4.76 -1.22 16.59
C GLY A 137 4.03 -2.55 16.77
N ALA A 138 3.38 -2.72 17.89
CA ALA A 138 2.86 -4.00 18.39
C ALA A 138 1.82 -4.72 17.49
N TRP A 139 1.33 -4.06 16.43
CA TRP A 139 0.22 -4.54 15.61
C TRP A 139 0.64 -4.94 14.19
N VAL A 140 1.89 -4.77 13.85
CA VAL A 140 2.43 -5.11 12.53
C VAL A 140 2.19 -6.57 12.20
N ASP A 141 2.41 -7.47 13.16
CA ASP A 141 2.20 -8.92 13.01
C ASP A 141 0.73 -9.30 12.80
N ILE A 142 -0.23 -8.48 13.23
CA ILE A 142 -1.67 -8.79 13.17
C ILE A 142 -2.16 -8.80 11.74
N SER A 143 -1.70 -7.89 10.93
CA SER A 143 -2.10 -7.78 9.53
C SER A 143 -1.73 -9.04 8.73
N TYR A 144 -0.59 -9.66 9.03
CA TYR A 144 -0.12 -10.90 8.41
C TYR A 144 -0.68 -12.17 9.07
N SER A 145 -0.78 -12.15 10.39
CA SER A 145 -1.10 -13.34 11.19
C SER A 145 -2.60 -13.62 11.30
N THR A 146 -3.48 -12.66 10.93
CA THR A 146 -4.94 -12.88 11.05
C THR A 146 -5.42 -13.93 10.05
N PRO A 147 -5.90 -15.11 10.52
CA PRO A 147 -6.31 -16.19 9.66
C PRO A 147 -7.41 -15.78 8.68
N ARG A 148 -7.28 -16.16 7.41
CA ARG A 148 -8.25 -15.84 6.36
C ARG A 148 -9.69 -16.24 6.74
N LYS A 149 -9.87 -17.41 7.40
CA LYS A 149 -11.17 -17.88 7.89
C LYS A 149 -11.82 -16.93 8.90
N LEU A 150 -11.00 -16.25 9.74
CA LEU A 150 -11.51 -15.24 10.67
C LEU A 150 -11.96 -13.99 9.93
N LYS A 151 -11.18 -13.55 8.93
CA LYS A 151 -11.53 -12.39 8.09
C LYS A 151 -12.84 -12.61 7.34
N GLU A 152 -13.03 -13.80 6.78
CA GLU A 152 -14.27 -14.19 6.07
C GLU A 152 -15.49 -14.25 7.00
N LYS A 153 -15.31 -14.72 8.26
CA LYS A 153 -16.43 -14.90 9.22
C LYS A 153 -16.81 -13.63 9.97
N TYR A 154 -15.86 -12.82 10.36
CA TYR A 154 -16.06 -11.68 11.27
C TYR A 154 -15.74 -10.32 10.63
N GLY A 155 -15.33 -10.27 9.36
CA GLY A 155 -15.03 -9.02 8.65
C GLY A 155 -14.08 -8.11 9.44
N LYS A 156 -14.45 -6.85 9.62
CA LYS A 156 -13.66 -5.85 10.36
C LYS A 156 -13.36 -6.26 11.81
N PHE A 157 -14.24 -7.00 12.44
CA PHE A 157 -14.05 -7.48 13.82
C PHE A 157 -12.99 -8.57 13.95
N ALA A 158 -12.64 -9.26 12.86
CA ALA A 158 -11.59 -10.29 12.88
C ALA A 158 -10.24 -9.73 13.36
N TYR A 159 -9.90 -8.52 12.95
CA TYR A 159 -8.67 -7.84 13.36
C TYR A 159 -8.70 -7.45 14.84
N ALA A 160 -9.85 -6.97 15.33
CA ALA A 160 -10.02 -6.68 16.75
C ALA A 160 -9.91 -7.93 17.62
N ILE A 161 -10.59 -9.02 17.22
CA ILE A 161 -10.54 -10.31 17.93
C ILE A 161 -9.11 -10.86 17.96
N TYR A 162 -8.39 -10.78 16.84
CA TYR A 162 -7.02 -11.25 16.76
C TYR A 162 -6.09 -10.33 17.55
N GLY A 163 -6.27 -9.00 17.46
CA GLY A 163 -5.57 -8.01 18.25
C GLY A 163 -5.71 -8.23 19.76
N ILE A 164 -6.92 -8.48 20.24
CA ILE A 164 -7.18 -8.81 21.65
C ILE A 164 -6.46 -10.09 22.08
N LYS A 165 -6.34 -11.10 21.20
CA LYS A 165 -5.55 -12.31 21.48
C LYS A 165 -4.05 -12.02 21.57
N GLN A 166 -3.54 -11.14 20.73
CA GLN A 166 -2.13 -10.72 20.74
C GLN A 166 -1.77 -9.85 21.96
N LEU A 167 -2.74 -9.21 22.61
CA LEU A 167 -2.52 -8.47 23.88
C LEU A 167 -2.04 -9.33 25.07
N ARG A 168 -1.93 -10.64 24.91
CA ARG A 168 -1.19 -11.49 25.85
C ARG A 168 0.33 -11.25 25.79
N GLN A 169 0.85 -10.68 24.70
CA GLN A 169 2.21 -10.17 24.62
C GLN A 169 2.24 -8.76 25.24
N LYS A 170 3.31 -8.43 25.96
CA LYS A 170 3.50 -7.07 26.53
C LYS A 170 3.46 -6.05 25.39
N LEU A 171 2.53 -5.10 25.47
CA LEU A 171 2.54 -3.94 24.58
C LEU A 171 3.86 -3.20 24.76
N GLN A 172 4.56 -2.98 23.68
CA GLN A 172 5.76 -2.17 23.64
C GLN A 172 5.36 -0.73 23.32
N PHE A 173 5.96 0.21 24.04
CA PHE A 173 5.72 1.64 23.84
C PHE A 173 7.02 2.31 23.45
N TYR A 174 6.92 3.28 22.58
CA TYR A 174 8.04 4.04 22.05
C TYR A 174 7.84 5.52 22.40
N ASN A 175 8.82 6.15 23.04
CA ASN A 175 8.87 7.59 23.14
C ASN A 175 9.34 8.14 21.79
N VAL A 176 8.59 9.06 21.25
CA VAL A 176 8.81 9.58 19.90
C VAL A 176 8.69 11.10 19.94
N LYS A 177 9.77 11.76 19.55
CA LYS A 177 9.75 13.16 19.17
C LYS A 177 9.37 13.23 17.70
N TYR A 178 8.32 13.96 17.37
CA TYR A 178 7.85 14.05 15.99
C TYR A 178 7.55 15.50 15.60
N THR A 179 7.83 15.79 14.33
CA THR A 179 7.55 17.10 13.72
C THR A 179 6.57 16.89 12.57
N VAL A 180 5.43 17.55 12.65
CA VAL A 180 4.36 17.50 11.65
C VAL A 180 3.74 18.89 11.53
N ASN A 181 3.47 19.36 10.30
CA ASN A 181 2.92 20.69 10.02
C ASN A 181 3.70 21.82 10.73
N ASP A 182 5.04 21.72 10.74
CA ASP A 182 6.00 22.65 11.37
C ASP A 182 5.93 22.71 12.91
N GLU A 183 5.11 21.88 13.55
CA GLU A 183 5.04 21.75 15.00
C GLU A 183 5.79 20.52 15.49
N THR A 184 6.53 20.67 16.60
CA THR A 184 7.28 19.56 17.20
C THR A 184 6.61 19.16 18.52
N HIS A 185 6.38 17.88 18.67
CA HIS A 185 5.76 17.25 19.82
C HIS A 185 6.64 16.10 20.33
N GLU A 186 6.40 15.70 21.57
CA GLU A 186 7.03 14.53 22.18
C GLU A 186 5.98 13.74 22.96
N ASP A 187 5.77 12.49 22.57
CA ASP A 187 4.74 11.64 23.15
C ASP A 187 5.16 10.18 23.13
N ARG A 188 4.34 9.33 23.74
CA ARG A 188 4.55 7.89 23.78
C ARG A 188 3.45 7.17 23.01
N PHE A 189 3.86 6.28 22.09
CA PHE A 189 2.93 5.52 21.25
C PHE A 189 3.24 4.02 21.32
N SER A 190 2.20 3.20 21.18
CA SER A 190 2.30 1.75 21.03
C SER A 190 2.30 1.32 19.57
N PHE A 191 1.77 2.21 18.69
CA PHE A 191 1.63 1.92 17.27
C PHE A 191 1.57 3.22 16.46
N ILE A 192 2.25 3.24 15.33
CA ILE A 192 2.19 4.33 14.36
C ILE A 192 1.74 3.76 13.02
N PHE A 193 0.74 4.41 12.43
CA PHE A 193 0.12 3.99 11.19
C PHE A 193 0.07 5.17 10.22
N ILE A 194 0.67 5.02 9.08
CA ILE A 194 0.78 6.03 8.03
C ILE A 194 0.15 5.46 6.79
N THR A 195 -0.82 6.15 6.23
CA THR A 195 -1.56 5.66 5.08
C THR A 195 -1.74 6.73 4.03
N ASN A 196 -1.67 6.29 2.79
CA ASN A 196 -2.12 7.06 1.63
C ASN A 196 -3.32 6.32 0.99
N SER A 197 -4.26 5.86 1.83
CA SER A 197 -5.36 5.00 1.37
C SER A 197 -6.50 4.97 2.38
N ASN A 198 -7.74 5.02 1.91
CA ASN A 198 -8.91 4.75 2.73
C ASN A 198 -9.21 3.24 2.88
N ARG A 199 -8.34 2.39 2.29
CA ARG A 199 -8.46 0.94 2.35
C ARG A 199 -7.12 0.30 2.71
N VAL A 200 -7.08 -0.48 3.79
CA VAL A 200 -5.90 -1.20 4.24
C VAL A 200 -6.27 -2.60 4.72
N GLY A 201 -5.59 -3.60 4.21
CA GLY A 201 -5.81 -5.01 4.59
C GLY A 201 -7.23 -5.50 4.31
N GLY A 202 -7.93 -4.94 3.31
CA GLY A 202 -9.32 -5.24 3.00
C GLY A 202 -10.34 -4.47 3.83
N LEU A 203 -9.93 -3.61 4.77
CA LEU A 203 -10.82 -2.70 5.49
C LEU A 203 -11.05 -1.45 4.65
N ASN A 204 -12.31 -1.10 4.41
CA ASN A 204 -12.72 0.09 3.66
C ASN A 204 -13.10 1.23 4.59
N ASN A 205 -13.01 2.45 4.09
CA ASN A 205 -13.48 3.67 4.75
C ASN A 205 -12.89 3.82 6.16
N ILE A 206 -11.57 3.70 6.25
CA ILE A 206 -10.83 3.98 7.48
C ILE A 206 -10.91 5.47 7.78
N TYR A 207 -10.93 6.30 6.73
CA TYR A 207 -11.02 7.76 6.78
C TYR A 207 -12.12 8.24 5.83
N ASP A 208 -12.69 9.43 6.08
CA ASP A 208 -13.80 9.96 5.30
C ASP A 208 -13.38 10.58 3.96
N ASP A 209 -12.20 11.19 3.83
CA ASP A 209 -11.77 12.00 2.68
C ASP A 209 -10.34 11.72 2.20
N VAL A 210 -9.97 10.45 2.06
CA VAL A 210 -8.65 10.09 1.53
C VAL A 210 -8.66 10.06 0.02
N LYS A 211 -7.75 10.80 -0.58
CA LYS A 211 -7.47 10.80 -2.01
C LYS A 211 -6.03 10.34 -2.23
N LEU A 212 -5.80 9.58 -3.30
CA LEU A 212 -4.45 9.14 -3.69
C LEU A 212 -3.71 10.16 -4.57
N ASP A 213 -4.21 11.38 -4.67
CA ASP A 213 -3.76 12.42 -5.59
C ASP A 213 -3.90 13.83 -5.02
N ASP A 214 -3.88 13.97 -3.69
CA ASP A 214 -3.98 15.28 -3.03
C ASP A 214 -2.65 15.76 -2.41
N ASN A 215 -1.56 15.07 -2.70
CA ASN A 215 -0.21 15.31 -2.18
C ASN A 215 -0.14 15.27 -0.65
N LYS A 216 -0.97 14.47 -0.01
CA LYS A 216 -1.00 14.29 1.44
C LYS A 216 -1.19 12.81 1.78
N PHE A 217 -0.77 12.47 2.96
CA PHE A 217 -1.03 11.17 3.58
C PHE A 217 -1.57 11.36 4.99
N GLU A 218 -2.21 10.35 5.51
CA GLU A 218 -2.78 10.31 6.84
C GLU A 218 -1.82 9.64 7.82
N VAL A 219 -1.66 10.25 9.00
CA VAL A 219 -0.86 9.74 10.11
C VAL A 219 -1.74 9.50 11.30
N LEU A 220 -1.69 8.30 11.84
CA LEU A 220 -2.38 7.91 13.05
C LEU A 220 -1.35 7.45 14.08
N LEU A 221 -1.19 8.21 15.14
CA LEU A 221 -0.33 7.90 16.26
C LEU A 221 -1.20 7.35 17.41
N CYS A 222 -0.94 6.11 17.83
CA CYS A 222 -1.83 5.36 18.70
C CYS A 222 -1.21 5.10 20.07
N ASP A 223 -1.86 5.57 21.17
CA ASP A 223 -1.51 5.28 22.57
C ASP A 223 -2.47 4.23 23.14
N ILE A 224 -2.40 3.01 22.62
CA ILE A 224 -3.24 1.89 23.08
C ILE A 224 -2.54 1.19 24.24
N LYS A 225 -3.11 1.29 25.44
CA LYS A 225 -2.54 0.77 26.70
C LYS A 225 -3.10 -0.59 27.10
N ASN A 226 -4.32 -0.90 26.69
CA ASN A 226 -5.03 -2.08 27.14
C ASN A 226 -6.12 -2.53 26.16
N LYS A 227 -6.73 -3.68 26.45
CA LYS A 227 -7.80 -4.26 25.61
C LYS A 227 -9.06 -3.36 25.47
N TRP A 228 -9.33 -2.52 26.45
CA TRP A 228 -10.47 -1.62 26.39
C TRP A 228 -10.27 -0.49 25.40
N ASP A 229 -9.03 -0.03 25.27
CA ASP A 229 -8.68 0.98 24.27
C ASP A 229 -8.90 0.43 22.85
N ILE A 230 -8.61 -0.86 22.62
CA ILE A 230 -8.89 -1.52 21.35
C ILE A 230 -10.41 -1.59 21.09
N ILE A 231 -11.16 -2.03 22.10
CA ILE A 231 -12.63 -2.13 21.97
C ILE A 231 -13.22 -0.75 21.68
N ARG A 232 -12.74 0.28 22.37
CA ARG A 232 -13.13 1.66 22.11
C ARG A 232 -12.72 2.10 20.70
N ALA A 233 -11.47 1.86 20.29
CA ALA A 233 -11.01 2.20 18.94
C ALA A 233 -11.88 1.56 17.86
N VAL A 234 -12.18 0.27 17.98
CA VAL A 234 -13.07 -0.44 17.03
C VAL A 234 -14.49 0.11 17.06
N TYR A 235 -15.04 0.41 18.23
CA TYR A 235 -16.36 1.02 18.36
C TYR A 235 -16.39 2.39 17.66
N TYR A 236 -15.42 3.25 17.92
CA TYR A 236 -15.34 4.57 17.29
C TYR A 236 -15.10 4.49 15.78
N LEU A 237 -14.24 3.58 15.30
CA LEU A 237 -14.02 3.34 13.86
C LEU A 237 -15.31 2.93 13.12
N THR A 238 -16.31 2.42 13.83
CA THR A 238 -17.58 2.02 13.23
C THR A 238 -18.69 3.05 13.38
N HIS A 239 -18.57 4.02 14.30
CA HIS A 239 -19.68 4.91 14.67
C HIS A 239 -19.31 6.40 14.71
N ARG A 240 -18.03 6.77 14.67
CA ARG A 240 -17.57 8.16 14.80
C ARG A 240 -16.37 8.43 13.90
N LYS A 241 -15.97 9.70 13.82
CA LYS A 241 -14.74 10.11 13.14
C LYS A 241 -13.52 9.73 13.96
N LEU A 242 -12.40 9.43 13.27
CA LEU A 242 -11.12 9.09 13.90
C LEU A 242 -10.59 10.19 14.81
N GLU A 243 -10.84 11.45 14.45
CA GLU A 243 -10.46 12.64 15.21
C GLU A 243 -11.04 12.68 16.62
N ASP A 244 -12.17 12.00 16.85
CA ASP A 244 -12.88 11.96 18.14
C ASP A 244 -12.37 10.85 19.08
N ILE A 245 -11.36 10.07 18.67
CA ILE A 245 -10.88 8.91 19.45
C ILE A 245 -9.74 9.35 20.39
N PRO A 246 -9.93 9.38 21.72
CA PRO A 246 -8.96 9.95 22.67
C PRO A 246 -7.58 9.30 22.67
N VAL A 247 -7.47 8.05 22.21
CA VAL A 247 -6.20 7.28 22.15
C VAL A 247 -5.47 7.46 20.83
N PHE A 248 -6.00 8.27 19.92
CA PHE A 248 -5.41 8.53 18.61
C PHE A 248 -5.07 10.02 18.48
N LYS A 249 -3.93 10.29 17.85
CA LYS A 249 -3.63 11.59 17.26
C LYS A 249 -3.61 11.41 15.75
N TYR A 250 -4.43 12.18 15.07
CA TYR A 250 -4.62 12.14 13.63
C TYR A 250 -4.04 13.40 12.98
N TYR A 251 -3.27 13.21 11.91
CA TYR A 251 -2.76 14.30 11.10
C TYR A 251 -2.92 13.97 9.63
N LYS A 252 -3.20 14.99 8.82
CA LYS A 252 -3.12 14.92 7.35
C LYS A 252 -2.01 15.86 6.91
N THR A 253 -0.94 15.31 6.30
CA THR A 253 0.28 16.06 6.02
C THR A 253 0.98 15.53 4.77
N ASP A 254 1.93 16.26 4.22
CA ASP A 254 2.82 15.83 3.15
C ASP A 254 4.22 15.45 3.65
N ASN A 255 4.51 15.74 4.93
CA ASN A 255 5.78 15.37 5.57
C ASN A 255 5.59 15.16 7.07
N ILE A 256 6.22 14.12 7.61
CA ILE A 256 6.40 13.92 9.05
C ILE A 256 7.80 13.38 9.33
N LYS A 257 8.42 13.91 10.40
CA LYS A 257 9.69 13.40 10.92
C LYS A 257 9.45 12.76 12.28
N LEU A 258 10.03 11.57 12.47
CA LEU A 258 9.93 10.79 13.71
C LEU A 258 11.35 10.53 14.23
N GLU A 259 11.55 10.75 15.53
CA GLU A 259 12.79 10.43 16.22
C GLU A 259 12.46 9.61 17.48
N PHE A 260 12.93 8.37 17.53
CA PHE A 260 12.70 7.43 18.61
C PHE A 260 13.87 7.46 19.60
N ASP A 261 13.61 7.29 20.89
CA ASP A 261 14.67 7.19 21.92
C ASP A 261 15.56 5.96 21.69
N GLU A 262 14.96 4.84 21.27
CA GLU A 262 15.63 3.59 20.95
C GLU A 262 15.33 3.17 19.51
N VAL A 263 16.14 2.25 18.95
CA VAL A 263 15.85 1.69 17.63
C VAL A 263 14.54 0.90 17.70
N PRO A 264 13.50 1.34 16.98
CA PRO A 264 12.24 0.64 17.01
C PRO A 264 12.30 -0.64 16.16
N PRO A 265 11.29 -1.53 16.23
CA PRO A 265 11.22 -2.73 15.39
C PRO A 265 11.14 -2.37 13.90
N SER A 266 11.21 -3.38 13.05
CA SER A 266 11.05 -3.21 11.60
C SER A 266 9.72 -2.54 11.25
N TRP A 267 9.75 -1.70 10.21
CA TRP A 267 8.54 -1.19 9.60
C TRP A 267 7.87 -2.24 8.73
N CYS A 268 6.57 -2.17 8.63
CA CYS A 268 5.82 -2.81 7.58
C CYS A 268 5.43 -1.78 6.53
N ILE A 269 5.84 -1.96 5.28
CA ILE A 269 5.47 -1.10 4.16
C ILE A 269 4.79 -1.92 3.07
N ASP A 270 3.57 -1.53 2.69
CA ASP A 270 2.73 -2.21 1.68
C ASP A 270 2.65 -3.73 1.86
N GLY A 271 2.80 -4.19 3.09
CA GLY A 271 2.73 -5.58 3.38
C GLY A 271 4.08 -6.29 3.48
N ASP A 272 5.19 -5.64 3.24
CA ASP A 272 6.54 -6.18 3.36
C ASP A 272 7.28 -5.62 4.59
N GLU A 273 8.18 -6.43 5.15
CA GLU A 273 9.03 -6.01 6.26
C GLU A 273 10.20 -5.17 5.73
N LEU A 274 10.39 -3.98 6.32
CA LEU A 274 11.55 -3.13 6.12
C LEU A 274 12.39 -3.10 7.41
N THR A 275 13.50 -3.82 7.40
CA THR A 275 14.49 -3.82 8.48
C THR A 275 15.36 -2.55 8.43
N HIS A 276 15.79 -2.05 9.59
CA HIS A 276 16.62 -0.86 9.72
C HIS A 276 17.37 -0.85 11.07
N GLU A 277 18.32 0.05 11.18
CA GLU A 277 19.05 0.35 12.43
C GLU A 277 18.87 1.82 12.85
N SER A 278 17.98 2.56 12.17
CA SER A 278 17.77 3.99 12.40
C SER A 278 16.79 4.23 13.54
N LYS A 279 17.02 5.33 14.25
CA LYS A 279 16.07 5.94 15.21
C LYS A 279 15.28 7.10 14.59
N LYS A 280 15.71 7.58 13.41
CA LYS A 280 15.13 8.75 12.74
C LYS A 280 14.53 8.35 11.41
N PHE A 281 13.30 8.80 11.21
CA PHE A 281 12.53 8.52 10.00
C PHE A 281 11.92 9.81 9.47
N GLU A 282 12.02 10.00 8.18
CA GLU A 282 11.29 11.02 7.45
C GLU A 282 10.34 10.32 6.49
N ILE A 283 9.08 10.67 6.59
CA ILE A 283 8.05 10.22 5.66
C ILE A 283 7.56 11.43 4.88
N LYS A 284 7.58 11.34 3.56
CA LYS A 284 7.19 12.44 2.68
C LYS A 284 6.57 11.93 1.39
N ILE A 285 5.78 12.79 0.74
CA ILE A 285 5.32 12.55 -0.63
C ILE A 285 6.49 12.71 -1.60
N ASN A 286 6.57 11.80 -2.56
CA ASN A 286 7.50 11.92 -3.68
C ASN A 286 6.94 12.92 -4.70
N LYS A 287 7.42 14.17 -4.64
CA LYS A 287 6.98 15.26 -5.52
C LYS A 287 7.72 15.28 -6.86
N ASP A 288 8.85 14.58 -6.96
CA ASP A 288 9.76 14.68 -8.11
C ASP A 288 9.36 13.79 -9.30
N ASN A 289 8.38 12.94 -9.11
CA ASN A 289 7.93 12.03 -10.13
C ASN A 289 6.41 12.06 -10.21
N ASP A 290 5.87 12.81 -11.16
CA ASP A 290 4.48 12.76 -11.60
C ASP A 290 4.17 11.37 -12.16
N MET A 291 3.90 10.39 -11.27
CA MET A 291 3.97 9.04 -11.72
C MET A 291 3.11 8.07 -11.00
N LEU A 292 1.99 7.98 -11.40
CA LEU A 292 1.32 6.70 -11.55
C LEU A 292 0.03 6.90 -12.29
N LEU A 293 -0.09 6.18 -13.32
CA LEU A 293 -1.25 6.23 -14.14
C LEU A 293 -2.04 5.00 -13.83
N LEU A 294 -2.97 5.16 -12.94
CA LEU A 294 -4.07 4.25 -12.84
C LEU A 294 -5.23 4.87 -13.59
N ARG A 295 -5.78 4.10 -14.46
CA ARG A 295 -6.95 4.47 -15.19
C ARG A 295 -8.17 4.25 -14.34
N ILE A 296 -8.86 5.35 -14.02
CA ILE A 296 -10.09 5.34 -13.24
C ILE A 296 -11.20 5.83 -14.15
N PHE A 297 -12.32 5.16 -14.05
CA PHE A 297 -13.59 5.67 -14.49
C PHE A 297 -14.24 6.51 -13.42
#